data_c02cd6c1816ff01c928deb24f4e3f4b6
#
_entry.id   c02cd6c1816ff01c928deb24f4e3f4b6
#
_cell.length_a   1.000
_cell.length_b   1.000
_cell.length_c   1.000
_cell.angle_alpha   90.00
_cell.angle_beta   90.00
_cell.angle_gamma   90.00
#
_symmetry.space_group_name_H-M   'P 1'
#
loop_
_entity.id
_entity.type
_entity.pdbx_description
1 polymer ?
#
loop_
_entity_poly.entity_id
_entity_poly.type
_entity_poly.pdbx_seq_one_letter_code
_entity_poly.pdbx_strand_id
1 'polypeptide(L)'
;MRRVRLFADLDEQEIGEIAEQFKRRSFPAGEVVIREGTGGAAFYIIEQGEVTVTIGGDFRATLGPADYFGEIALLDEGARIATCTAATELHTWGLTLWEFKPLVEENGVIGWKLLQTLARELRDAERLLGSR
;
A
#
# COMPACT_ATOMS: atom_id res chain seq x y z
N MET A 1 -7.36 -7.85 -3.52
CA MET A 1 -7.81 -6.73 -2.68
C MET A 1 -7.92 -7.08 -1.20
N ARG A 2 -8.56 -8.20 -0.85
CA ARG A 2 -8.68 -8.59 0.57
C ARG A 2 -7.33 -8.86 1.23
N ARG A 3 -6.31 -9.21 0.46
CA ARG A 3 -4.97 -9.44 0.99
C ARG A 3 -4.30 -8.16 1.48
N VAL A 4 -4.78 -7.01 1.04
CA VAL A 4 -4.27 -5.72 1.51
C VAL A 4 -4.74 -5.53 2.94
N ARG A 5 -3.80 -5.47 3.88
CA ARG A 5 -4.10 -5.43 5.32
C ARG A 5 -5.02 -4.28 5.70
N LEU A 6 -4.83 -3.14 5.08
CA LEU A 6 -5.65 -1.96 5.34
C LEU A 6 -7.13 -2.20 5.00
N PHE A 7 -7.41 -3.06 4.02
CA PHE A 7 -8.77 -3.32 3.53
C PHE A 7 -9.40 -4.58 4.10
N ALA A 8 -8.77 -5.20 5.11
CA ALA A 8 -9.18 -6.49 5.63
C ALA A 8 -10.62 -6.54 6.14
N ASP A 9 -11.13 -5.44 6.69
CA ASP A 9 -12.46 -5.39 7.28
C ASP A 9 -13.55 -4.86 6.35
N LEU A 10 -13.19 -4.52 5.12
CA LEU A 10 -14.15 -4.00 4.16
C LEU A 10 -14.96 -5.14 3.54
N ASP A 11 -16.23 -4.88 3.25
CA ASP A 11 -17.06 -5.85 2.55
C ASP A 11 -16.82 -5.78 1.03
N GLU A 12 -17.45 -6.70 0.28
CA GLU A 12 -17.24 -6.78 -1.16
C GLU A 12 -17.67 -5.52 -1.91
N GLN A 13 -18.73 -4.87 -1.47
CA GLN A 13 -19.19 -3.65 -2.12
C GLN A 13 -18.19 -2.51 -1.89
N GLU A 14 -17.71 -2.39 -0.67
CA GLU A 14 -16.72 -1.36 -0.31
C GLU A 14 -15.41 -1.57 -1.06
N ILE A 15 -14.95 -2.81 -1.13
CA ILE A 15 -13.75 -3.16 -1.91
C ILE A 15 -13.97 -2.84 -3.38
N GLY A 16 -15.15 -3.13 -3.92
CA GLY A 16 -15.50 -2.83 -5.31
C GLY A 16 -15.42 -1.35 -5.63
N GLU A 17 -15.90 -0.50 -4.71
CA GLU A 17 -15.82 0.95 -4.88
C GLU A 17 -14.36 1.43 -4.93
N ILE A 18 -13.50 0.88 -4.07
CA ILE A 18 -12.08 1.21 -4.08
C ILE A 18 -11.42 0.71 -5.35
N ALA A 19 -11.75 -0.51 -5.77
CA ALA A 19 -11.16 -1.14 -6.94
C ALA A 19 -11.40 -0.33 -8.21
N GLU A 20 -12.55 0.34 -8.32
CA GLU A 20 -12.87 1.18 -9.47
C GLU A 20 -11.92 2.36 -9.63
N GLN A 21 -11.26 2.77 -8.56
CA GLN A 21 -10.36 3.92 -8.57
C GLN A 21 -8.94 3.56 -8.99
N PHE A 22 -8.60 2.27 -9.02
CA PHE A 22 -7.25 1.84 -9.41
C PHE A 22 -7.02 2.05 -10.90
N LYS A 23 -5.78 2.41 -11.25
CA LYS A 23 -5.35 2.60 -12.63
C LYS A 23 -4.11 1.77 -12.91
N ARG A 24 -3.99 1.29 -14.13
CA ARG A 24 -2.80 0.54 -14.53
C ARG A 24 -1.58 1.45 -14.56
N ARG A 25 -0.47 0.93 -14.02
CA ARG A 25 0.82 1.60 -14.05
C ARG A 25 1.89 0.57 -14.37
N SER A 26 2.74 0.87 -15.36
CA SER A 26 3.82 -0.02 -15.77
C SER A 26 5.16 0.66 -15.58
N PHE A 27 6.18 -0.14 -15.25
CA PHE A 27 7.52 0.36 -15.00
C PHE A 27 8.52 -0.57 -15.68
N PRO A 28 9.56 -0.04 -16.34
CA PRO A 28 10.60 -0.89 -16.90
C PRO A 28 11.48 -1.46 -15.78
N ALA A 29 12.12 -2.60 -16.08
CA ALA A 29 13.08 -3.20 -15.15
C ALA A 29 14.14 -2.17 -14.75
N GLY A 30 14.45 -2.10 -13.47
CA GLY A 30 15.45 -1.18 -12.92
C GLY A 30 14.91 0.16 -12.47
N GLU A 31 13.66 0.49 -12.80
CA GLU A 31 13.10 1.78 -12.37
C GLU A 31 12.79 1.75 -10.87
N VAL A 32 13.14 2.84 -10.18
CA VAL A 32 12.77 3.03 -8.77
C VAL A 32 11.35 3.56 -8.74
N VAL A 33 10.42 2.78 -8.21
CA VAL A 33 9.00 3.15 -8.13
C VAL A 33 8.74 4.03 -6.92
N ILE A 34 9.31 3.66 -5.77
CA ILE A 34 9.21 4.42 -4.53
C ILE A 34 10.64 4.56 -3.98
N ARG A 35 10.99 5.78 -3.59
CA ARG A 35 12.32 6.07 -3.03
C ARG A 35 12.18 6.45 -1.56
N GLU A 36 12.94 5.78 -0.69
CA GLU A 36 12.94 6.12 0.72
C GLU A 36 13.35 7.57 0.95
N GLY A 37 12.82 8.17 2.00
CA GLY A 37 13.10 9.57 2.32
C GLY A 37 12.29 10.58 1.54
N THR A 38 11.62 10.18 0.44
CA THR A 38 10.75 11.09 -0.32
C THR A 38 9.31 10.92 0.12
N GLY A 39 8.53 11.96 -0.02
CA GLY A 39 7.09 11.88 0.15
C GLY A 39 6.44 11.17 -1.03
N GLY A 40 5.21 10.74 -0.87
CA GLY A 40 4.48 10.11 -1.94
C GLY A 40 3.05 9.80 -1.55
N ALA A 41 2.21 9.61 -2.56
CA ALA A 41 0.78 9.44 -2.35
C ALA A 41 0.22 8.20 -3.05
N ALA A 42 1.07 7.33 -3.57
CA ALA A 42 0.64 6.18 -4.37
C ALA A 42 0.89 4.85 -3.67
N PHE A 43 -0.08 3.97 -3.85
CA PHE A 43 -0.10 2.59 -3.40
C PHE A 43 -0.24 1.70 -4.62
N TYR A 44 0.47 0.58 -4.65
CA TYR A 44 0.50 -0.32 -5.80
C TYR A 44 0.23 -1.76 -5.41
N ILE A 45 -0.57 -2.45 -6.24
CA ILE A 45 -0.75 -3.91 -6.18
C ILE A 45 -0.08 -4.48 -7.42
N ILE A 46 0.79 -5.46 -7.24
CA ILE A 46 1.51 -6.08 -8.36
C ILE A 46 0.61 -7.05 -9.09
N GLU A 47 0.44 -6.82 -10.40
CA GLU A 47 -0.24 -7.77 -11.28
C GLU A 47 0.76 -8.76 -11.86
N GLN A 48 1.91 -8.25 -12.33
CA GLN A 48 2.93 -9.05 -13.00
C GLN A 48 4.30 -8.43 -12.77
N GLY A 49 5.29 -9.27 -12.53
CA GLY A 49 6.66 -8.84 -12.30
C GLY A 49 7.06 -8.90 -10.84
N GLU A 50 8.26 -8.40 -10.54
CA GLU A 50 8.82 -8.44 -9.20
C GLU A 50 9.36 -7.09 -8.79
N VAL A 51 9.30 -6.83 -7.47
CA VAL A 51 9.79 -5.60 -6.86
C VAL A 51 10.79 -5.97 -5.77
N THR A 52 11.94 -5.31 -5.76
CA THR A 52 12.93 -5.44 -4.69
C THR A 52 12.75 -4.31 -3.70
N VAL A 53 12.62 -4.65 -2.42
CA VAL A 53 12.49 -3.68 -1.33
C VAL A 53 13.82 -3.57 -0.60
N THR A 54 14.33 -2.34 -0.47
CA THR A 54 15.56 -2.07 0.27
C THR A 54 15.37 -0.93 1.26
N ILE A 55 16.14 -0.95 2.34
CA ILE A 55 16.19 0.15 3.32
C ILE A 55 17.66 0.46 3.57
N GLY A 56 18.06 1.70 3.32
CA GLY A 56 19.46 2.10 3.47
C GLY A 56 20.41 1.32 2.57
N GLY A 57 19.90 0.83 1.44
CA GLY A 57 20.68 0.01 0.52
C GLY A 57 20.65 -1.48 0.84
N ASP A 58 20.14 -1.87 2.01
CA ASP A 58 20.11 -3.28 2.42
C ASP A 58 18.84 -3.96 1.93
N PHE A 59 19.01 -5.14 1.33
CA PHE A 59 17.88 -5.94 0.86
C PHE A 59 16.95 -6.33 2.01
N ARG A 60 15.66 -6.20 1.78
CA ARG A 60 14.63 -6.57 2.76
C ARG A 60 13.70 -7.65 2.26
N ALA A 61 13.24 -7.54 1.02
CA ALA A 61 12.25 -8.47 0.50
C ALA A 61 12.16 -8.39 -1.02
N THR A 62 11.64 -9.44 -1.61
CA THR A 62 11.19 -9.44 -3.00
C THR A 62 9.67 -9.64 -2.97
N LEU A 63 8.95 -8.77 -3.66
CA LEU A 63 7.50 -8.86 -3.79
C LEU A 63 7.15 -9.33 -5.19
N GLY A 64 6.10 -10.12 -5.31
CA GLY A 64 5.64 -10.66 -6.58
C GLY A 64 4.14 -10.45 -6.80
N PRO A 65 3.54 -11.14 -7.81
CA PRO A 65 2.12 -10.96 -8.12
C PRO A 65 1.22 -11.13 -6.92
N ALA A 66 0.23 -10.26 -6.81
CA ALA A 66 -0.73 -10.13 -5.71
C ALA A 66 -0.16 -9.50 -4.44
N ASP A 67 1.15 -9.28 -4.35
CA ASP A 67 1.73 -8.49 -3.27
C ASP A 67 1.48 -7.01 -3.53
N TYR A 68 1.65 -6.20 -2.48
CA TYR A 68 1.39 -4.77 -2.54
C TYR A 68 2.44 -4.00 -1.75
N PHE A 69 2.55 -2.72 -2.06
CA PHE A 69 3.47 -1.84 -1.34
C PHE A 69 2.98 -0.39 -1.40
N GLY A 70 3.33 0.37 -0.38
CA GLY A 70 3.02 1.80 -0.31
C GLY A 70 1.62 2.14 0.23
N GLU A 71 0.91 1.18 0.85
CA GLU A 71 -0.48 1.39 1.30
C GLU A 71 -0.65 2.49 2.34
N ILE A 72 0.38 2.74 3.15
CA ILE A 72 0.29 3.80 4.18
C ILE A 72 0.16 5.18 3.54
N ALA A 73 0.67 5.36 2.31
CA ALA A 73 0.57 6.63 1.60
C ALA A 73 -0.87 7.03 1.28
N LEU A 74 -1.83 6.10 1.36
CA LEU A 74 -3.24 6.43 1.18
C LEU A 74 -3.78 7.25 2.35
N LEU A 75 -3.12 7.19 3.49
CA LEU A 75 -3.55 7.90 4.69
C LEU A 75 -2.54 8.95 5.13
N ASP A 76 -1.27 8.74 4.86
CA ASP A 76 -0.20 9.60 5.30
C ASP A 76 0.86 9.75 4.22
N GLU A 77 1.05 10.96 3.72
CA GLU A 77 2.02 11.30 2.68
C GLU A 77 3.44 11.47 3.21
N GLY A 78 3.69 11.05 4.45
CA GLY A 78 5.00 11.17 5.06
C GLY A 78 6.10 10.50 4.25
N ALA A 79 7.35 10.72 4.65
CA ALA A 79 8.51 10.17 3.96
C ALA A 79 8.44 8.63 3.92
N ARG A 80 8.76 8.09 2.74
CA ARG A 80 8.79 6.64 2.53
C ARG A 80 9.94 6.02 3.34
N ILE A 81 9.68 4.89 3.98
CA ILE A 81 10.68 4.22 4.82
C ILE A 81 11.52 3.22 4.02
N ALA A 82 11.12 2.88 2.82
CA ALA A 82 11.82 1.90 1.99
C ALA A 82 11.86 2.34 0.54
N THR A 83 12.84 1.82 -0.19
CA THR A 83 12.93 1.99 -1.64
C THR A 83 12.39 0.72 -2.29
N CYS A 84 11.51 0.89 -3.27
CA CYS A 84 10.93 -0.21 -4.03
C CYS A 84 11.34 -0.04 -5.49
N THR A 85 12.08 -1.02 -6.02
CA THR A 85 12.62 -0.98 -7.37
C THR A 85 12.06 -2.13 -8.20
N ALA A 86 11.67 -1.84 -9.43
CA ALA A 86 11.21 -2.89 -10.35
C ALA A 86 12.41 -3.78 -10.71
N ALA A 87 12.40 -5.02 -10.21
CA ALA A 87 13.46 -5.98 -10.52
C ALA A 87 13.33 -6.54 -11.93
N THR A 88 12.11 -6.63 -12.42
CA THR A 88 11.76 -7.04 -13.79
C THR A 88 10.82 -5.99 -14.36
N GLU A 89 10.39 -6.15 -15.61
CA GLU A 89 9.29 -5.35 -16.13
C GLU A 89 8.10 -5.55 -15.20
N LEU A 90 7.48 -4.46 -14.77
CA LEU A 90 6.48 -4.45 -13.72
C LEU A 90 5.17 -3.87 -14.19
N HIS A 91 4.09 -4.62 -13.97
CA HIS A 91 2.73 -4.15 -14.24
C HIS A 91 1.95 -4.14 -12.94
N THR A 92 1.37 -2.99 -12.61
CA THR A 92 0.68 -2.78 -11.34
C THR A 92 -0.68 -2.14 -11.53
N TRP A 93 -1.47 -2.21 -10.47
CA TRP A 93 -2.66 -1.38 -10.27
C TRP A 93 -2.31 -0.35 -9.20
N GLY A 94 -2.42 0.93 -9.55
CA GLY A 94 -2.04 2.03 -8.66
C GLY A 94 -3.24 2.82 -8.18
N LEU A 95 -3.17 3.27 -6.93
CA LEU A 95 -4.19 4.09 -6.30
C LEU A 95 -3.49 5.23 -5.56
N THR A 96 -3.97 6.47 -5.76
CA THR A 96 -3.39 7.63 -5.06
C THR A 96 -4.27 8.07 -3.91
N LEU A 97 -3.69 8.82 -2.98
CA LEU A 97 -4.43 9.49 -1.92
C LEU A 97 -5.54 10.37 -2.48
N TRP A 98 -5.27 11.05 -3.60
CA TRP A 98 -6.23 11.97 -4.23
C TRP A 98 -7.49 11.25 -4.72
N GLU A 99 -7.37 9.99 -5.08
CA GLU A 99 -8.48 9.15 -5.51
C GLU A 99 -9.16 8.48 -4.33
N PHE A 100 -8.40 8.12 -3.32
CA PHE A 100 -8.89 7.39 -2.14
C PHE A 100 -9.61 8.30 -1.14
N LYS A 101 -9.06 9.48 -0.89
CA LYS A 101 -9.58 10.39 0.14
C LYS A 101 -11.06 10.78 -0.06
N PRO A 102 -11.49 11.20 -1.28
CA PRO A 102 -12.90 11.54 -1.48
C PRO A 102 -13.84 10.38 -1.20
N LEU A 103 -13.41 9.17 -1.52
CA LEU A 103 -14.23 7.98 -1.31
C LEU A 103 -14.47 7.73 0.17
N VAL A 104 -13.42 7.88 0.99
CA VAL A 104 -13.52 7.75 2.44
C VAL A 104 -14.37 8.88 3.05
N GLU A 105 -14.22 10.10 2.55
CA GLU A 105 -14.99 11.24 3.03
C GLU A 105 -16.47 11.11 2.72
N GLU A 106 -16.81 10.51 1.58
CA GLU A 106 -18.19 10.29 1.20
C GLU A 106 -18.81 9.07 1.89
N ASN A 107 -17.99 8.15 2.35
CA ASN A 107 -18.44 6.92 3.00
C ASN A 107 -17.74 6.72 4.33
N GLY A 108 -18.32 7.29 5.38
CA GLY A 108 -17.76 7.23 6.73
C GLY A 108 -17.64 5.82 7.29
N VAL A 109 -18.43 4.87 6.79
CA VAL A 109 -18.34 3.47 7.23
C VAL A 109 -17.00 2.87 6.82
N ILE A 110 -16.55 3.16 5.60
CA ILE A 110 -15.22 2.73 5.14
C ILE A 110 -14.15 3.32 6.07
N GLY A 111 -14.24 4.62 6.34
CA GLY A 111 -13.27 5.29 7.22
C GLY A 111 -13.23 4.67 8.62
N TRP A 112 -14.38 4.37 9.18
CA TRP A 112 -14.45 3.75 10.50
C TRP A 112 -13.80 2.37 10.52
N LYS A 113 -14.07 1.56 9.49
CA LYS A 113 -13.45 0.22 9.38
C LYS A 113 -11.94 0.29 9.23
N LEU A 114 -11.44 1.29 8.51
CA LEU A 114 -9.99 1.50 8.38
C LEU A 114 -9.38 1.85 9.74
N LEU A 115 -10.04 2.69 10.54
CA LEU A 115 -9.57 3.02 11.88
C LEU A 115 -9.53 1.80 12.77
N GLN A 116 -10.53 0.93 12.69
CA GLN A 116 -10.55 -0.30 13.48
C GLN A 116 -9.40 -1.25 13.08
N THR A 117 -9.12 -1.36 11.79
CA THR A 117 -8.00 -2.17 11.30
C THR A 117 -6.68 -1.64 11.82
N LEU A 118 -6.48 -0.32 11.74
CA LEU A 118 -5.26 0.31 12.23
C LEU A 118 -5.09 0.16 13.74
N ALA A 119 -6.20 0.24 14.48
CA ALA A 119 -6.15 0.05 15.94
C ALA A 119 -5.68 -1.37 16.29
N ARG A 120 -6.13 -2.38 15.55
CA ARG A 120 -5.68 -3.76 15.76
C ARG A 120 -4.20 -3.90 15.42
N GLU A 121 -3.75 -3.33 14.32
CA GLU A 121 -2.34 -3.39 13.95
C GLU A 121 -1.46 -2.71 14.97
N LEU A 122 -1.91 -1.58 15.51
CA LEU A 122 -1.18 -0.89 16.57
C LEU A 122 -1.08 -1.76 17.82
N ARG A 123 -2.16 -2.40 18.21
CA ARG A 123 -2.17 -3.30 19.37
C ARG A 123 -1.20 -4.47 19.16
N ASP A 124 -1.20 -5.03 17.96
CA ASP A 124 -0.29 -6.16 17.64
C ASP A 124 1.16 -5.71 17.68
N ALA A 125 1.45 -4.52 17.19
CA ALA A 125 2.81 -3.95 17.24
C ALA A 125 3.25 -3.75 18.68
N GLU A 126 2.36 -3.27 19.54
CA GLU A 126 2.68 -3.10 20.97
C GLU A 126 2.99 -4.42 21.65
N ARG A 127 2.27 -5.48 21.30
CA ARG A 127 2.56 -6.83 21.82
C ARG A 127 3.92 -7.32 21.38
N LEU A 128 4.27 -7.11 20.10
CA LEU A 128 5.57 -7.51 19.57
C LEU A 128 6.72 -6.80 20.26
N LEU A 129 6.49 -5.56 20.72
CA LEU A 129 7.50 -4.82 21.45
C LEU A 129 7.58 -5.22 22.93
N GLY A 130 6.83 -6.24 23.34
CA GLY A 130 6.83 -6.71 24.71
C GLY A 130 6.29 -5.68 25.67
N SER A 131 5.33 -4.90 25.25
CA SER A 131 4.96 -3.77 25.99
C SER A 131 4.27 -4.04 27.28
N ARG A 132 4.19 -3.37 27.92
CA ARG A 132 3.70 -2.66 28.98
C ARG A 132 2.30 -2.91 29.46
#